data_9b133ed36992f0e3ee1dfc113b43031d
#
_entry.id   9b133ed36992f0e3ee1dfc113b43031d
#
_cell.length_a   1.000
_cell.length_b   1.000
_cell.length_c   1.000
_cell.angle_alpha   90.00
_cell.angle_beta   90.00
_cell.angle_gamma   90.00
#
_symmetry.space_group_name_H-M   'P 1'
#
loop_
_entity.id
_entity.type
_entity.pdbx_description
1 polymer ?
#
loop_
_entity_poly.entity_id
_entity_poly.type
_entity_poly.pdbx_seq_one_letter_code
_entity_poly.pdbx_strand_id
1 'polypeptide(L)'
;MGYYYFKCRSVTYAQRASKFLYGKGVYTSITKLPLKYSREGCGYSLRVSERQFKIAFGLQQSMGFEISQVFFSKDGNNYEEVSL
;
A
#
# COMPACT_ATOMS: atom_id res chain seq x y z
N MET A 1 0.02 -5.58 16.29
CA MET A 1 -0.58 -4.63 15.35
C MET A 1 0.04 -4.82 13.97
N GLY A 2 -0.77 -4.82 12.93
CA GLY A 2 -0.28 -5.14 11.60
C GLY A 2 -0.25 -3.95 10.66
N TYR A 3 0.18 -4.22 9.44
CA TYR A 3 0.26 -3.22 8.39
C TYR A 3 -0.38 -3.76 7.12
N TYR A 4 -0.98 -2.84 6.35
CA TYR A 4 -1.47 -3.14 5.02
C TYR A 4 -0.50 -2.57 3.99
N TYR A 5 -0.35 -3.27 2.89
CA TYR A 5 0.58 -2.91 1.84
C TYR A 5 -0.20 -2.78 0.53
N PHE A 6 -0.25 -1.57 0.01
CA PHE A 6 -0.90 -1.30 -1.29
C PHE A 6 0.16 -1.42 -2.37
N LYS A 7 0.09 -2.47 -3.17
CA LYS A 7 1.05 -2.66 -4.24
C LYS A 7 0.81 -1.61 -5.33
N CYS A 8 1.86 -0.88 -5.68
CA CYS A 8 1.80 0.19 -6.67
C CYS A 8 2.46 -0.23 -7.96
N ARG A 9 2.04 0.38 -9.06
CA ARG A 9 2.55 0.06 -10.39
C ARG A 9 3.99 0.54 -10.61
N SER A 10 4.42 1.54 -9.87
CA SER A 10 5.77 2.08 -9.99
C SER A 10 6.13 2.85 -8.73
N VAL A 11 7.44 3.13 -8.55
CA VAL A 11 7.88 3.94 -7.42
C VAL A 11 7.35 5.37 -7.53
N THR A 12 7.28 5.91 -8.74
CA THR A 12 6.73 7.26 -8.96
C THR A 12 5.28 7.32 -8.52
N TYR A 13 4.51 6.31 -8.90
CA TYR A 13 3.10 6.21 -8.51
C TYR A 13 2.96 6.13 -6.98
N ALA A 14 3.83 5.33 -6.35
CA ALA A 14 3.81 5.20 -4.89
C ALA A 14 4.13 6.54 -4.22
N GLN A 15 5.11 7.27 -4.77
CA GLN A 15 5.46 8.58 -4.22
C GLN A 15 4.32 9.58 -4.30
N ARG A 16 3.62 9.59 -5.44
CA ARG A 16 2.48 10.50 -5.62
C ARG A 16 1.34 10.16 -4.67
N ALA A 17 1.03 8.88 -4.54
CA ALA A 17 -0.02 8.44 -3.64
C ALA A 17 0.34 8.73 -2.18
N SER A 18 1.60 8.49 -1.80
CA SER A 18 2.07 8.77 -0.45
C SER A 18 1.94 10.26 -0.12
N LYS A 19 2.33 11.12 -1.05
CA LYS A 19 2.24 12.57 -0.86
C LYS A 19 0.80 13.02 -0.71
N PHE A 20 -0.09 12.47 -1.53
CA PHE A 20 -1.51 12.76 -1.44
C PHE A 20 -2.07 12.38 -0.08
N LEU A 21 -1.76 11.17 0.38
CA LEU A 21 -2.25 10.69 1.67
C LEU A 21 -1.69 11.51 2.83
N TYR A 22 -0.43 11.90 2.72
CA TYR A 22 0.19 12.73 3.75
C TYR A 22 -0.57 14.06 3.90
N GLY A 23 -0.97 14.65 2.79
CA GLY A 23 -1.76 15.88 2.81
C GLY A 23 -3.14 15.71 3.43
N LYS A 24 -3.62 14.48 3.55
CA LYS A 24 -4.90 14.16 4.20
C LYS A 24 -4.72 13.63 5.62
N GLY A 25 -3.50 13.70 6.16
CA GLY A 25 -3.23 13.25 7.51
C GLY A 25 -2.94 11.77 7.66
N VAL A 26 -2.72 11.07 6.55
CA VAL A 26 -2.42 9.63 6.57
C VAL A 26 -0.95 9.42 6.25
N TYR A 27 -0.21 8.85 7.19
CA TYR A 27 1.21 8.60 7.02
C TYR A 27 1.45 7.22 6.44
N THR A 28 2.27 7.16 5.41
CA THR A 28 2.61 5.90 4.76
C THR A 28 4.12 5.81 4.60
N SER A 29 4.61 4.59 4.37
CA SER A 29 6.01 4.35 4.05
C SER A 29 6.07 3.60 2.73
N ILE A 30 7.02 3.98 1.89
CA ILE A 30 7.25 3.26 0.64
C ILE A 30 8.19 2.11 0.94
N THR A 31 7.76 0.89 0.70
CA THR A 31 8.55 -0.30 0.98
C THR A 31 8.58 -1.20 -0.26
N LYS A 32 9.48 -2.15 -0.25
CA LYS A 32 9.59 -3.12 -1.34
C LYS A 32 9.10 -4.47 -0.84
N LEU A 33 8.16 -5.06 -1.57
CA LEU A 33 7.65 -6.38 -1.23
C LEU A 33 8.67 -7.45 -1.63
N PRO A 34 8.70 -8.59 -0.89
CA PRO A 34 9.52 -9.72 -1.31
C PRO A 34 9.18 -10.18 -2.72
N LEU A 35 10.14 -10.77 -3.42
CA LEU A 35 9.97 -11.16 -4.82
C LEU A 35 8.75 -12.04 -5.07
N LYS A 36 8.45 -12.94 -4.15
CA LYS A 36 7.31 -13.84 -4.34
C LYS A 36 5.96 -13.12 -4.37
N TYR A 37 5.91 -11.87 -3.89
CA TYR A 37 4.70 -11.06 -3.91
C TYR A 37 4.74 -9.97 -4.98
N SER A 38 5.85 -9.85 -5.69
CA SER A 38 6.03 -8.79 -6.68
C SER A 38 6.49 -9.35 -8.03
N ARG A 39 5.90 -10.48 -8.43
CA ARG A 39 6.29 -11.15 -9.67
C ARG A 39 6.08 -10.33 -10.92
N GLU A 40 5.07 -9.48 -10.91
CA GLU A 40 4.74 -8.66 -12.06
C GLU A 40 4.97 -7.20 -11.73
N GLY A 41 5.75 -6.53 -12.55
CA GLY A 41 6.00 -5.12 -12.41
C GLY A 41 6.88 -4.77 -11.24
N CYS A 42 6.67 -3.58 -10.71
CA CYS A 42 7.44 -3.00 -9.64
C CYS A 42 7.03 -3.60 -8.29
N GLY A 43 8.00 -3.95 -7.47
CA GLY A 43 7.73 -4.49 -6.14
C GLY A 43 7.43 -3.47 -5.07
N TYR A 44 7.29 -2.20 -5.44
CA TYR A 44 7.05 -1.15 -4.46
C TYR A 44 5.60 -1.13 -3.97
N SER A 45 5.45 -0.80 -2.69
CA SER A 45 4.14 -0.72 -2.07
C SER A 45 4.11 0.41 -1.05
N LEU A 46 2.91 0.84 -0.70
CA LEU A 46 2.69 1.77 0.39
C LEU A 46 2.29 0.99 1.62
N ARG A 47 3.04 1.14 2.69
CA ARG A 47 2.72 0.52 3.97
C ARG A 47 1.87 1.47 4.78
N VAL A 48 0.72 1.00 5.21
CA VAL A 48 -0.25 1.77 5.99
C VAL A 48 -0.56 1.00 7.27
N SER A 49 -0.65 1.69 8.40
CA SER A 49 -1.00 1.03 9.64
C SER A 49 -2.43 0.48 9.55
N GLU A 50 -2.68 -0.60 10.27
CA GLU A 50 -3.99 -1.23 10.31
C GLU A 50 -5.07 -0.23 10.73
N ARG A 51 -4.72 0.69 11.61
CA ARG A 51 -5.67 1.68 12.13
C ARG A 51 -6.13 2.67 11.06
N GLN A 52 -5.30 2.93 10.06
CA GLN A 52 -5.62 3.92 9.02
C GLN A 52 -6.01 3.29 7.69
N PHE A 53 -6.10 1.97 7.63
CA PHE A 53 -6.35 1.28 6.37
C PHE A 53 -7.63 1.75 5.67
N LYS A 54 -8.75 1.80 6.41
CA LYS A 54 -10.02 2.16 5.78
C LYS A 54 -10.01 3.57 5.22
N ILE A 55 -9.41 4.49 5.96
CA ILE A 55 -9.31 5.89 5.53
C ILE A 55 -8.42 5.98 4.30
N ALA A 56 -7.25 5.32 4.34
CA ALA A 56 -6.31 5.36 3.23
C ALA A 56 -6.91 4.75 1.97
N PHE A 57 -7.57 3.61 2.10
CA PHE A 57 -8.16 2.93 0.96
C PHE A 57 -9.25 3.77 0.31
N GLY A 58 -10.12 4.36 1.13
CA GLY A 58 -11.18 5.23 0.62
C GLY A 58 -10.65 6.46 -0.09
N LEU A 59 -9.60 7.08 0.46
CA LEU A 59 -8.99 8.25 -0.16
C LEU A 59 -8.35 7.90 -1.50
N GLN A 60 -7.67 6.77 -1.60
CA GLN A 60 -7.05 6.35 -2.85
C GLN A 60 -8.10 6.07 -3.92
N GLN A 61 -9.21 5.46 -3.54
CA GLN A 61 -10.30 5.19 -4.49
C GLN A 61 -10.91 6.49 -5.00
N SER A 62 -11.12 7.46 -4.11
CA SER A 62 -11.75 8.73 -4.51
C SER A 62 -10.88 9.53 -5.45
N MET A 63 -9.57 9.36 -5.40
CA MET A 63 -8.64 10.05 -6.29
C MET A 63 -8.33 9.27 -7.57
N GLY A 64 -8.88 8.07 -7.70
CA GLY A 64 -8.65 7.26 -8.89
C GLY A 64 -7.27 6.62 -8.95
N PHE A 65 -6.56 6.54 -7.83
CA PHE A 65 -5.30 5.80 -7.80
C PHE A 65 -5.58 4.30 -7.91
N GLU A 66 -4.95 3.66 -8.88
CA GLU A 66 -5.10 2.22 -9.06
C GLU A 66 -4.28 1.46 -8.04
N ILE A 67 -4.94 0.51 -7.39
CA ILE A 67 -4.28 -0.42 -6.48
C ILE A 67 -4.47 -1.80 -7.07
N SER A 68 -3.36 -2.44 -7.49
CA SER A 68 -3.45 -3.75 -8.12
C SER A 68 -3.71 -4.85 -7.09
N GLN A 69 -3.07 -4.75 -5.93
CA GLN A 69 -3.20 -5.75 -4.88
C GLN A 69 -2.99 -5.11 -3.53
N VAL A 70 -3.64 -5.69 -2.51
CA VAL A 70 -3.45 -5.28 -1.12
C VAL A 70 -3.03 -6.51 -0.34
N PHE A 71 -1.98 -6.35 0.45
CA PHE A 71 -1.50 -7.42 1.33
C PHE A 71 -1.58 -6.95 2.78
N PHE A 72 -1.73 -7.91 3.68
CA PHE A 72 -1.70 -7.66 5.11
C PHE A 72 -0.58 -8.47 5.74
N SER A 73 0.14 -7.87 6.68
CA SER A 73 1.17 -8.57 7.46
C SER A 73 1.15 -8.09 8.89
N LYS A 74 1.17 -9.04 9.83
CA LYS A 74 1.27 -8.74 11.24
C LYS A 74 2.71 -8.49 11.67
N ASP A 75 3.63 -9.22 11.06
CA ASP A 75 5.03 -9.26 11.54
C ASP A 75 6.04 -8.68 10.54
N GLY A 76 5.59 -8.30 9.36
CA GLY A 76 6.47 -7.80 8.32
C GLY A 76 7.23 -8.89 7.56
N ASN A 77 6.95 -10.16 7.84
CA ASN A 77 7.64 -11.28 7.19
C ASN A 77 6.69 -12.16 6.38
N ASN A 78 5.47 -12.34 6.87
CA ASN A 78 4.48 -13.15 6.20
C ASN A 78 3.33 -12.26 5.74
N TYR A 79 3.00 -12.35 4.46
CA TYR A 79 2.01 -11.49 3.84
C TYR A 79 0.84 -12.33 3.33
N GLU A 80 -0.37 -11.82 3.52
CA GLU A 80 -1.58 -12.44 3.01
C GLU A 80 -2.28 -11.46 2.08
N GLU A 81 -2.67 -11.94 0.91
CA GLU A 81 -3.42 -11.09 -0.01
C GLU A 81 -4.82 -10.87 0.52
N VAL A 82 -5.27 -9.61 0.48
CA VAL A 82 -6.58 -9.22 0.97
C VAL A 82 -7.54 -9.15 -0.20
N SER A 83 -8.67 -9.85 -0.07
CA SER A 83 -9.75 -9.75 -1.06
C SER A 83 -10.49 -8.44 -0.87
N LEU A 84 -10.69 -7.72 -1.94
CA LEU A 84 -11.36 -6.42 -1.91
C LEU A 84 -12.75 -6.48 -2.52
#